data_de1b12079550ad1a1007f536e8fabad3
#
_entry.id   de1b12079550ad1a1007f536e8fabad3
#
_cell.length_a   1.000
_cell.length_b   1.000
_cell.length_c   1.000
_cell.angle_alpha   90.00
_cell.angle_beta   90.00
_cell.angle_gamma   90.00
#
_symmetry.space_group_name_H-M   'P 1'
#
loop_
_entity.id
_entity.type
_entity.pdbx_description
1 polymer ?
#
loop_
_entity_poly.entity_id
_entity_poly.type
_entity_poly.pdbx_seq_one_letter_code
_entity_poly.pdbx_strand_id
1 'polypeptide(L)'
;LKTSFQENKHYNKLAQEILGADGTPENRGPVKFYLDRDGATNLLTREVGRIFFGRDLQCAQCHDHPNIDDYLQSEYYGLFAFLTRSYIFTPEKDKKKTLFAEKAEGEANFKSVFTRVAGSSRPRVPGGEPIADPEVSWDTRYQVKPEKNVRPIPHYSRREQLALLATNGDNSAFNRNIANRLWAHMMGRGLVHPVDLHHADNPATHPELLDVLSASLADLDFDIQAFLAEIALSESYQRSVEMPASLKEHVLQATQTLPALQESLAQATSEEQAAFETLEPLRAELEAIRNTVTELMGPYEKARGAVTTARKNADDAKKKQIDTKRDFQVKQEALLSIPQASDKTAETVTKLPDDKPLAEVAKQLMAVQERLTQEVDTLRKSIVDLDVNVKTTQDELDTAQTAMLPLEPTMNEARRTMWAAEKLFDTSFQELSSRRAAISLLERRVANAQALVDYAKQETTLQSSLAAYHELEIQHQNALASTPTLESRLAQTQLSV
;
A
#
# COMPACT_ATOMS: atom_id res chain seq x y z
N LEU A 1 -17.95 9.81 5.44
CA LEU A 1 -17.23 10.45 6.56
C LEU A 1 -18.18 11.08 7.55
N LYS A 2 -19.04 12.05 7.17
CA LYS A 2 -19.95 12.72 8.12
C LYS A 2 -20.78 11.72 8.92
N THR A 3 -21.42 10.78 8.26
CA THR A 3 -22.21 9.71 8.89
C THR A 3 -21.34 8.84 9.82
N SER A 4 -20.13 8.46 9.38
CA SER A 4 -19.21 7.66 10.21
C SER A 4 -18.85 8.35 11.51
N PHE A 5 -18.60 9.67 11.49
CA PHE A 5 -18.34 10.43 12.73
C PHE A 5 -19.59 10.64 13.58
N GLN A 6 -20.77 10.82 12.97
CA GLN A 6 -22.02 10.94 13.71
C GLN A 6 -22.41 9.64 14.44
N GLU A 7 -22.09 8.49 13.85
CA GLU A 7 -22.33 7.15 14.39
C GLU A 7 -21.18 6.66 15.28
N ASN A 8 -20.18 7.51 15.55
CA ASN A 8 -18.96 7.14 16.27
C ASN A 8 -18.30 5.86 15.72
N LYS A 9 -18.23 5.74 14.38
CA LYS A 9 -17.55 4.60 13.76
C LYS A 9 -16.07 4.60 14.17
N HIS A 10 -15.59 3.50 14.72
CA HIS A 10 -14.20 3.32 15.12
C HIS A 10 -13.25 3.53 13.94
N TYR A 11 -12.12 4.18 14.20
CA TYR A 11 -11.21 4.61 13.13
C TYR A 11 -10.60 3.44 12.36
N ASN A 12 -10.29 2.32 13.03
CA ASN A 12 -9.81 1.10 12.39
C ASN A 12 -10.81 0.59 11.34
N LYS A 13 -12.12 0.58 11.65
CA LYS A 13 -13.18 0.17 10.72
C LYS A 13 -13.32 1.15 9.55
N LEU A 14 -13.26 2.44 9.83
CA LEU A 14 -13.29 3.47 8.79
C LEU A 14 -12.09 3.35 7.84
N ALA A 15 -10.89 3.17 8.39
CA ALA A 15 -9.68 2.98 7.60
C ALA A 15 -9.73 1.68 6.79
N GLN A 16 -10.23 0.58 7.37
CA GLN A 16 -10.40 -0.71 6.70
C GLN A 16 -11.35 -0.60 5.51
N GLU A 17 -12.50 0.08 5.70
CA GLU A 17 -13.46 0.34 4.62
C GLU A 17 -12.83 1.16 3.47
N ILE A 18 -11.99 2.14 3.78
CA ILE A 18 -11.32 2.97 2.76
C ILE A 18 -10.25 2.16 2.03
N LEU A 19 -9.37 1.49 2.76
CA LEU A 19 -8.24 0.74 2.17
C LEU A 19 -8.70 -0.49 1.39
N GLY A 20 -9.77 -1.17 1.82
CA GLY A 20 -10.34 -2.33 1.13
C GLY A 20 -11.37 -1.99 0.03
N ALA A 21 -11.72 -0.72 -0.15
CA ALA A 21 -12.83 -0.32 -1.02
C ALA A 21 -12.65 -0.75 -2.48
N ASP A 22 -13.70 -1.30 -3.07
CA ASP A 22 -13.74 -1.76 -4.46
C ASP A 22 -14.81 -1.06 -5.33
N GLY A 23 -15.72 -0.28 -4.69
CA GLY A 23 -16.77 0.48 -5.35
C GLY A 23 -18.06 -0.27 -5.61
N THR A 24 -18.25 -1.44 -5.00
CA THR A 24 -19.56 -2.09 -4.90
C THR A 24 -20.56 -1.17 -4.18
N PRO A 25 -21.88 -1.44 -4.26
CA PRO A 25 -22.88 -0.58 -3.62
C PRO A 25 -22.57 -0.27 -2.15
N GLU A 26 -22.04 -1.24 -1.41
CA GLU A 26 -21.66 -1.14 0.00
C GLU A 26 -20.44 -0.23 0.22
N ASN A 27 -19.50 -0.23 -0.75
CA ASN A 27 -18.21 0.48 -0.69
C ASN A 27 -18.15 1.72 -1.58
N ARG A 28 -19.31 2.22 -2.04
CA ARG A 28 -19.37 3.32 -3.02
C ARG A 28 -18.82 4.65 -2.48
N GLY A 29 -18.99 4.92 -1.21
CA GLY A 29 -18.42 6.11 -0.56
C GLY A 29 -16.89 6.01 -0.40
N PRO A 30 -16.39 4.97 0.27
CA PRO A 30 -14.97 4.75 0.51
C PRO A 30 -14.12 4.67 -0.75
N VAL A 31 -14.59 4.06 -1.86
CA VAL A 31 -13.84 3.93 -3.12
C VAL A 31 -13.41 5.27 -3.74
N LYS A 32 -14.08 6.36 -3.38
CA LYS A 32 -13.67 7.69 -3.82
C LYS A 32 -12.22 8.01 -3.49
N PHE A 33 -11.69 7.47 -2.41
CA PHE A 33 -10.26 7.60 -2.07
C PHE A 33 -9.36 7.20 -3.25
N TYR A 34 -9.70 6.12 -3.94
CA TYR A 34 -8.97 5.60 -5.10
C TYR A 34 -9.33 6.33 -6.40
N LEU A 35 -10.62 6.59 -6.62
CA LEU A 35 -11.11 7.19 -7.86
C LEU A 35 -10.72 8.66 -8.00
N ASP A 36 -10.72 9.43 -6.90
CA ASP A 36 -10.33 10.86 -6.89
C ASP A 36 -8.81 11.05 -7.12
N ARG A 37 -8.05 9.95 -7.14
CA ARG A 37 -6.62 9.88 -7.47
C ARG A 37 -6.36 9.14 -8.78
N ASP A 38 -7.37 9.02 -9.64
CA ASP A 38 -7.32 8.35 -10.95
C ASP A 38 -6.77 6.91 -10.90
N GLY A 39 -6.84 6.24 -9.74
CA GLY A 39 -6.25 4.92 -9.54
C GLY A 39 -4.73 4.89 -9.76
N ALA A 40 -4.06 6.04 -9.75
CA ALA A 40 -2.63 6.15 -10.01
C ALA A 40 -1.82 5.53 -8.86
N THR A 41 -1.26 4.34 -9.07
CA THR A 41 -0.62 3.53 -8.03
C THR A 41 0.45 4.30 -7.26
N ASN A 42 1.30 5.09 -7.95
CA ASN A 42 2.34 5.87 -7.27
C ASN A 42 1.75 6.96 -6.36
N LEU A 43 0.71 7.66 -6.80
CA LEU A 43 0.04 8.66 -5.98
C LEU A 43 -0.66 8.01 -4.79
N LEU A 44 -1.35 6.89 -5.03
CA LEU A 44 -2.02 6.12 -3.98
C LEU A 44 -1.05 5.62 -2.93
N THR A 45 0.12 5.09 -3.34
CA THR A 45 1.15 4.62 -2.41
C THR A 45 1.63 5.73 -1.48
N ARG A 46 1.93 6.92 -2.03
CA ARG A 46 2.34 8.09 -1.24
C ARG A 46 1.24 8.55 -0.29
N GLU A 47 0.01 8.65 -0.77
CA GLU A 47 -1.12 9.09 0.06
C GLU A 47 -1.47 8.09 1.16
N VAL A 48 -1.41 6.79 0.88
CA VAL A 48 -1.59 5.75 1.90
C VAL A 48 -0.48 5.84 2.94
N GLY A 49 0.78 5.96 2.54
CA GLY A 49 1.92 6.14 3.45
C GLY A 49 1.74 7.37 4.35
N ARG A 50 1.41 8.50 3.75
CA ARG A 50 1.26 9.78 4.46
C ARG A 50 0.04 9.79 5.40
N ILE A 51 -1.14 9.40 4.91
CA ILE A 51 -2.40 9.52 5.67
C ILE A 51 -2.50 8.47 6.77
N PHE A 52 -2.21 7.20 6.46
CA PHE A 52 -2.46 6.10 7.38
C PHE A 52 -1.24 5.72 8.23
N PHE A 53 -0.02 6.03 7.77
CA PHE A 53 1.20 5.66 8.47
C PHE A 53 2.08 6.86 8.87
N GLY A 54 1.71 8.09 8.48
CA GLY A 54 2.47 9.30 8.82
C GLY A 54 3.84 9.37 8.15
N ARG A 55 4.03 8.68 7.01
CA ARG A 55 5.32 8.59 6.30
C ARG A 55 5.20 9.18 4.89
N ASP A 56 5.90 10.29 4.66
CA ASP A 56 6.00 10.88 3.31
C ASP A 56 7.13 10.21 2.53
N LEU A 57 6.79 9.11 1.85
CA LEU A 57 7.72 8.29 1.09
C LEU A 57 7.96 8.80 -0.34
N GLN A 58 7.69 10.06 -0.66
CA GLN A 58 7.75 10.57 -2.03
C GLN A 58 9.13 10.38 -2.67
N CYS A 59 10.22 10.67 -1.95
CA CYS A 59 11.59 10.51 -2.46
C CYS A 59 11.96 9.04 -2.67
N ALA A 60 11.45 8.15 -1.80
CA ALA A 60 11.70 6.72 -1.83
C ALA A 60 11.10 6.00 -3.06
N GLN A 61 10.29 6.68 -3.86
CA GLN A 61 9.82 6.15 -5.16
C GLN A 61 10.98 5.91 -6.14
N CYS A 62 12.01 6.74 -6.13
CA CYS A 62 13.08 6.72 -7.14
C CYS A 62 14.43 6.23 -6.60
N HIS A 63 14.68 6.44 -5.31
CA HIS A 63 15.92 6.09 -4.62
C HIS A 63 15.70 6.11 -3.11
N ASP A 64 16.61 5.54 -2.34
CA ASP A 64 16.61 5.69 -0.89
C ASP A 64 16.73 7.17 -0.53
N HIS A 65 16.04 7.62 0.52
CA HIS A 65 16.04 9.04 0.88
C HIS A 65 17.45 9.50 1.29
N PRO A 66 17.96 10.64 0.76
CA PRO A 66 19.35 11.02 0.96
C PRO A 66 19.71 11.42 2.40
N ASN A 67 18.74 11.80 3.21
CA ASN A 67 18.91 12.34 4.55
C ASN A 67 18.05 11.63 5.61
N ILE A 68 17.30 10.61 5.25
CA ILE A 68 16.42 9.86 6.15
C ILE A 68 16.68 8.39 5.91
N ASP A 69 17.39 7.78 6.83
CA ASP A 69 17.95 6.44 6.67
C ASP A 69 16.90 5.32 6.59
N ASP A 70 15.71 5.53 7.16
CA ASP A 70 14.60 4.55 7.15
C ASP A 70 13.55 4.80 6.05
N TYR A 71 13.76 5.81 5.18
CA TYR A 71 12.91 6.01 3.99
C TYR A 71 13.55 5.35 2.77
N LEU A 72 13.56 4.01 2.80
CA LEU A 72 14.16 3.19 1.76
C LEU A 72 13.20 2.99 0.57
N GLN A 73 13.77 2.79 -0.61
CA GLN A 73 13.02 2.44 -1.80
C GLN A 73 12.22 1.14 -1.60
N SER A 74 12.77 0.18 -0.87
CA SER A 74 12.08 -1.06 -0.49
C SER A 74 10.84 -0.83 0.38
N GLU A 75 10.84 0.19 1.25
CA GLU A 75 9.67 0.58 2.05
C GLU A 75 8.53 1.10 1.16
N TYR A 76 8.87 2.01 0.24
CA TYR A 76 7.90 2.52 -0.73
C TYR A 76 7.30 1.39 -1.57
N TYR A 77 8.16 0.51 -2.13
CA TYR A 77 7.69 -0.59 -2.99
C TYR A 77 7.04 -1.74 -2.21
N GLY A 78 7.30 -1.87 -0.92
CA GLY A 78 6.53 -2.75 -0.04
C GLY A 78 5.06 -2.34 0.01
N LEU A 79 4.80 -1.05 0.24
CA LEU A 79 3.44 -0.49 0.23
C LEU A 79 2.83 -0.47 -1.19
N PHE A 80 3.62 -0.11 -2.21
CA PHE A 80 3.24 -0.13 -3.62
C PHE A 80 2.77 -1.53 -4.07
N ALA A 81 3.39 -2.60 -3.54
CA ALA A 81 3.08 -3.98 -3.91
C ALA A 81 1.64 -4.39 -3.59
N PHE A 82 1.01 -3.78 -2.58
CA PHE A 82 -0.42 -3.99 -2.32
C PHE A 82 -1.32 -3.40 -3.40
N LEU A 83 -0.91 -2.30 -4.02
CA LEU A 83 -1.73 -1.48 -4.92
C LEU A 83 -1.44 -1.73 -6.40
N THR A 84 -0.28 -2.30 -6.73
CA THR A 84 0.18 -2.47 -8.12
C THR A 84 -0.72 -3.34 -8.99
N ARG A 85 -1.55 -4.20 -8.37
CA ARG A 85 -2.53 -5.04 -9.06
C ARG A 85 -3.87 -4.35 -9.29
N SER A 86 -4.09 -3.21 -8.67
CA SER A 86 -5.37 -2.51 -8.70
C SER A 86 -5.45 -1.53 -9.86
N TYR A 87 -6.65 -1.37 -10.41
CA TYR A 87 -6.91 -0.47 -11.53
C TYR A 87 -8.37 -0.03 -11.60
N ILE A 88 -8.62 1.08 -12.28
CA ILE A 88 -9.98 1.56 -12.52
C ILE A 88 -10.65 0.66 -13.57
N PHE A 89 -11.80 0.11 -13.21
CA PHE A 89 -12.66 -0.69 -14.08
C PHE A 89 -13.98 0.05 -14.32
N THR A 90 -14.28 0.34 -15.60
CA THR A 90 -15.54 0.97 -15.99
C THR A 90 -16.30 0.03 -16.92
N PRO A 91 -17.47 -0.49 -16.52
CA PRO A 91 -18.33 -1.27 -17.41
C PRO A 91 -18.75 -0.44 -18.63
N GLU A 92 -18.71 -1.03 -19.83
CA GLU A 92 -18.94 -0.33 -21.12
C GLU A 92 -20.26 0.47 -21.18
N LYS A 93 -21.28 0.06 -20.43
CA LYS A 93 -22.64 0.64 -20.50
C LYS A 93 -22.96 1.67 -19.42
N ASP A 94 -22.13 1.79 -18.37
CA ASP A 94 -22.45 2.67 -17.25
C ASP A 94 -21.20 3.29 -16.60
N LYS A 95 -20.75 4.42 -17.14
CA LYS A 95 -19.64 5.19 -16.59
C LYS A 95 -19.86 5.64 -15.13
N LYS A 96 -21.12 5.67 -14.66
CA LYS A 96 -21.43 6.02 -13.27
C LYS A 96 -21.11 4.89 -12.28
N LYS A 97 -20.89 3.66 -12.78
CA LYS A 97 -20.55 2.48 -11.98
C LYS A 97 -19.05 2.12 -12.11
N THR A 98 -18.19 3.12 -12.13
CA THR A 98 -16.74 2.89 -12.07
C THR A 98 -16.37 2.19 -10.77
N LEU A 99 -15.59 1.13 -10.85
CA LEU A 99 -15.13 0.28 -9.76
C LEU A 99 -13.61 0.34 -9.68
N PHE A 100 -13.06 -0.11 -8.57
CA PHE A 100 -11.62 -0.31 -8.41
C PHE A 100 -11.35 -1.80 -8.34
N ALA A 101 -10.95 -2.38 -9.47
CA ALA A 101 -10.72 -3.80 -9.66
C ALA A 101 -9.27 -4.19 -9.32
N GLU A 102 -9.03 -5.49 -9.17
CA GLU A 102 -7.72 -6.04 -8.86
C GLU A 102 -7.41 -7.26 -9.72
N LYS A 103 -6.15 -7.36 -10.18
CA LYS A 103 -5.63 -8.54 -10.88
C LYS A 103 -5.11 -9.56 -9.87
N ALA A 104 -5.15 -10.85 -10.22
CA ALA A 104 -4.59 -11.90 -9.38
C ALA A 104 -3.06 -11.93 -9.37
N GLU A 105 -2.40 -11.23 -10.29
CA GLU A 105 -0.93 -11.21 -10.42
C GLU A 105 -0.41 -9.82 -10.78
N GLY A 106 0.85 -9.62 -10.47
CA GLY A 106 1.61 -8.38 -10.65
C GLY A 106 2.64 -8.24 -9.54
N GLU A 107 3.89 -7.93 -9.90
CA GLU A 107 5.00 -7.79 -8.99
C GLU A 107 5.43 -6.33 -8.86
N ALA A 108 5.90 -5.96 -7.67
CA ALA A 108 6.47 -4.65 -7.41
C ALA A 108 7.96 -4.66 -7.68
N ASN A 109 8.33 -4.53 -8.94
CA ASN A 109 9.71 -4.40 -9.36
C ASN A 109 10.08 -2.93 -9.47
N PHE A 110 11.30 -2.60 -9.08
CA PHE A 110 11.82 -1.23 -9.14
C PHE A 110 13.30 -1.22 -9.52
N LYS A 111 13.81 -0.04 -9.83
CA LYS A 111 15.21 0.19 -10.14
C LYS A 111 15.61 1.55 -9.62
N SER A 112 16.67 1.62 -8.83
CA SER A 112 17.20 2.89 -8.37
C SER A 112 17.67 3.74 -9.56
N VAL A 113 17.31 5.01 -9.57
CA VAL A 113 17.71 5.95 -10.63
C VAL A 113 19.21 6.30 -10.54
N PHE A 114 19.81 6.19 -9.37
CA PHE A 114 21.23 6.50 -9.14
C PHE A 114 22.12 5.28 -9.29
N THR A 115 21.88 4.24 -8.51
CA THR A 115 22.73 3.05 -8.50
C THR A 115 22.44 2.08 -9.64
N ARG A 116 21.28 2.22 -10.30
CA ARG A 116 20.78 1.30 -11.32
C ARG A 116 20.50 -0.13 -10.81
N VAL A 117 20.62 -0.35 -9.52
CA VAL A 117 20.29 -1.62 -8.88
C VAL A 117 18.79 -1.84 -8.98
N ALA A 118 18.40 -3.00 -9.51
CA ALA A 118 17.01 -3.42 -9.54
C ALA A 118 16.63 -4.09 -8.22
N GLY A 119 15.38 -4.00 -7.84
CA GLY A 119 14.83 -4.64 -6.66
C GLY A 119 13.41 -5.16 -6.92
N SER A 120 12.95 -6.00 -6.02
CA SER A 120 11.57 -6.48 -5.99
C SER A 120 11.11 -6.54 -4.54
N SER A 121 9.99 -5.91 -4.24
CA SER A 121 9.41 -5.92 -2.90
C SER A 121 8.18 -6.82 -2.82
N ARG A 122 8.09 -7.56 -1.71
CA ARG A 122 6.82 -8.16 -1.27
C ARG A 122 5.91 -7.09 -0.67
N PRO A 123 4.58 -7.33 -0.65
CA PRO A 123 3.68 -6.47 0.09
C PRO A 123 4.11 -6.39 1.56
N ARG A 124 4.33 -5.16 2.05
CA ARG A 124 4.70 -4.85 3.43
C ARG A 124 4.08 -3.52 3.82
N VAL A 125 3.39 -3.49 4.95
CA VAL A 125 2.94 -2.23 5.57
C VAL A 125 4.10 -1.64 6.39
N PRO A 126 4.22 -0.31 6.51
CA PRO A 126 5.19 0.30 7.41
C PRO A 126 5.07 -0.25 8.83
N GLY A 127 6.19 -0.62 9.42
CA GLY A 127 6.25 -1.27 10.74
C GLY A 127 5.82 -2.74 10.78
N GLY A 128 5.50 -3.35 9.62
CA GLY A 128 5.09 -4.76 9.51
C GLY A 128 6.10 -5.63 8.76
N GLU A 129 5.85 -6.92 8.79
CA GLU A 129 6.65 -7.92 8.06
C GLU A 129 6.17 -8.06 6.60
N PRO A 130 7.07 -8.40 5.66
CA PRO A 130 6.69 -8.74 4.29
C PRO A 130 5.81 -9.98 4.25
N ILE A 131 4.72 -9.91 3.51
CA ILE A 131 3.82 -11.06 3.31
C ILE A 131 4.07 -11.73 1.96
N ALA A 132 3.80 -13.05 1.91
CA ALA A 132 3.80 -13.81 0.66
C ALA A 132 2.36 -14.00 0.18
N ASP A 133 2.17 -13.94 -1.14
CA ASP A 133 0.92 -14.40 -1.71
C ASP A 133 0.80 -15.93 -1.53
N PRO A 134 -0.41 -16.46 -1.31
CA PRO A 134 -0.62 -17.88 -1.30
C PRO A 134 -0.33 -18.47 -2.69
N GLU A 135 0.19 -19.70 -2.71
CA GLU A 135 0.36 -20.45 -3.95
C GLU A 135 -1.02 -20.90 -4.46
N VAL A 136 -1.51 -20.23 -5.48
CA VAL A 136 -2.79 -20.56 -6.13
C VAL A 136 -2.53 -20.96 -7.57
N SER A 137 -3.11 -22.10 -7.99
CA SER A 137 -2.95 -22.57 -9.36
C SER A 137 -3.53 -21.55 -10.35
N TRP A 138 -2.99 -21.55 -11.57
CA TRP A 138 -3.40 -20.66 -12.64
C TRP A 138 -4.92 -20.65 -12.89
N ASP A 139 -5.55 -21.82 -12.82
CA ASP A 139 -6.96 -22.00 -13.15
C ASP A 139 -7.91 -21.50 -12.05
N THR A 140 -7.45 -21.45 -10.80
CA THR A 140 -8.26 -21.14 -9.61
C THR A 140 -7.96 -19.80 -8.97
N ARG A 141 -7.02 -19.01 -9.52
CA ARG A 141 -6.62 -17.72 -8.92
C ARG A 141 -7.68 -16.61 -8.97
N TYR A 142 -8.74 -16.77 -9.74
CA TYR A 142 -9.87 -15.87 -9.79
C TYR A 142 -11.16 -16.54 -9.32
N GLN A 143 -11.90 -15.88 -8.45
CA GLN A 143 -13.30 -16.22 -8.15
C GLN A 143 -14.20 -15.85 -9.35
N VAL A 144 -13.95 -14.64 -9.91
CA VAL A 144 -14.59 -14.18 -11.16
C VAL A 144 -13.47 -13.91 -12.17
N LYS A 145 -13.41 -14.75 -13.21
CA LYS A 145 -12.38 -14.61 -14.26
C LYS A 145 -12.54 -13.30 -15.05
N PRO A 146 -11.43 -12.71 -15.53
CA PRO A 146 -11.50 -11.53 -16.36
C PRO A 146 -12.17 -11.85 -17.70
N GLU A 147 -13.31 -11.20 -17.96
CA GLU A 147 -14.05 -11.26 -19.19
C GLU A 147 -14.42 -9.85 -19.65
N LYS A 148 -14.90 -9.71 -20.91
CA LYS A 148 -15.32 -8.40 -21.43
C LYS A 148 -16.46 -7.84 -20.58
N ASN A 149 -16.26 -6.63 -20.03
CA ASN A 149 -17.23 -5.92 -19.17
C ASN A 149 -17.57 -6.60 -17.84
N VAL A 150 -16.82 -7.62 -17.44
CA VAL A 150 -16.96 -8.27 -16.13
C VAL A 150 -15.78 -7.87 -15.25
N ARG A 151 -16.05 -7.35 -14.05
CA ARG A 151 -15.01 -7.07 -13.06
C ARG A 151 -14.39 -8.38 -12.59
N PRO A 152 -13.10 -8.59 -12.77
CA PRO A 152 -12.44 -9.77 -12.20
C PRO A 152 -12.35 -9.65 -10.68
N ILE A 153 -12.50 -10.77 -9.99
CA ILE A 153 -12.32 -10.89 -8.54
C ILE A 153 -11.27 -11.97 -8.30
N PRO A 154 -10.08 -11.62 -7.79
CA PRO A 154 -9.09 -12.60 -7.43
C PRO A 154 -9.49 -13.39 -6.18
N HIS A 155 -9.00 -14.61 -6.00
CA HIS A 155 -9.17 -15.37 -4.75
C HIS A 155 -8.39 -14.75 -3.58
N TYR A 156 -7.31 -14.06 -3.88
CA TYR A 156 -6.47 -13.37 -2.90
C TYR A 156 -6.31 -11.90 -3.31
N SER A 157 -6.81 -11.00 -2.50
CA SER A 157 -6.73 -9.56 -2.71
C SER A 157 -5.61 -8.96 -1.85
N ARG A 158 -4.56 -8.44 -2.49
CA ARG A 158 -3.50 -7.70 -1.78
C ARG A 158 -4.04 -6.43 -1.12
N ARG A 159 -5.03 -5.77 -1.72
CA ARG A 159 -5.64 -4.58 -1.14
C ARG A 159 -6.45 -4.89 0.12
N GLU A 160 -7.16 -6.02 0.18
CA GLU A 160 -7.80 -6.48 1.42
C GLU A 160 -6.77 -6.80 2.50
N GLN A 161 -5.63 -7.39 2.12
CA GLN A 161 -4.53 -7.64 3.06
C GLN A 161 -3.94 -6.33 3.60
N LEU A 162 -3.77 -5.29 2.74
CA LEU A 162 -3.37 -3.96 3.20
C LEU A 162 -4.34 -3.43 4.27
N ALA A 163 -5.64 -3.52 4.00
CA ALA A 163 -6.67 -3.05 4.93
C ALA A 163 -6.60 -3.80 6.27
N LEU A 164 -6.48 -5.12 6.25
CA LEU A 164 -6.40 -5.95 7.45
C LEU A 164 -5.12 -5.69 8.24
N LEU A 165 -3.96 -5.72 7.58
CA LEU A 165 -2.65 -5.56 8.25
C LEU A 165 -2.42 -4.16 8.81
N ALA A 166 -3.02 -3.14 8.19
CA ALA A 166 -2.95 -1.78 8.71
C ALA A 166 -3.81 -1.59 9.97
N THR A 167 -4.98 -2.24 10.04
CA THR A 167 -6.04 -1.88 10.99
C THR A 167 -6.34 -2.94 12.06
N ASN A 168 -5.53 -4.00 12.14
CA ASN A 168 -5.71 -5.11 13.10
C ASN A 168 -5.36 -4.75 14.55
N GLY A 169 -4.87 -3.55 14.81
CA GLY A 169 -4.43 -3.12 16.13
C GLY A 169 -2.95 -3.37 16.45
N ASP A 170 -2.30 -4.30 15.71
CA ASP A 170 -0.89 -4.67 15.96
C ASP A 170 0.10 -3.75 15.20
N ASN A 171 -0.37 -2.99 14.20
CA ASN A 171 0.51 -2.14 13.42
C ASN A 171 0.88 -0.86 14.16
N SER A 172 2.08 -0.81 14.73
CA SER A 172 2.58 0.31 15.51
C SER A 172 2.65 1.62 14.71
N ALA A 173 2.99 1.59 13.42
CA ALA A 173 3.08 2.79 12.60
C ALA A 173 1.69 3.42 12.37
N PHE A 174 0.67 2.60 12.10
CA PHE A 174 -0.71 3.04 12.00
C PHE A 174 -1.22 3.63 13.31
N ASN A 175 -1.02 2.91 14.42
CA ASN A 175 -1.50 3.32 15.75
C ASN A 175 -0.84 4.65 16.18
N ARG A 176 0.49 4.75 16.04
CA ARG A 176 1.26 5.97 16.41
C ARG A 176 0.86 7.16 15.53
N ASN A 177 0.63 6.95 14.25
CA ASN A 177 0.23 8.02 13.35
C ASN A 177 -1.12 8.63 13.75
N ILE A 178 -2.16 7.82 13.96
CA ILE A 178 -3.48 8.36 14.32
C ILE A 178 -3.49 8.95 15.74
N ALA A 179 -2.84 8.31 16.70
CA ALA A 179 -2.69 8.86 18.06
C ALA A 179 -1.98 10.22 18.04
N ASN A 180 -0.88 10.35 17.29
CA ASN A 180 -0.14 11.61 17.12
C ASN A 180 -0.98 12.71 16.44
N ARG A 181 -1.80 12.37 15.44
CA ARG A 181 -2.71 13.33 14.79
C ARG A 181 -3.80 13.81 15.71
N LEU A 182 -4.42 12.91 16.48
CA LEU A 182 -5.44 13.28 17.46
C LEU A 182 -4.84 14.15 18.58
N TRP A 183 -3.66 13.77 19.08
CA TRP A 183 -2.90 14.60 20.03
C TRP A 183 -2.60 15.99 19.44
N ALA A 184 -2.15 16.07 18.17
CA ALA A 184 -1.87 17.34 17.52
C ALA A 184 -3.10 18.23 17.42
N HIS A 185 -4.28 17.65 17.18
CA HIS A 185 -5.54 18.40 17.17
C HIS A 185 -5.91 18.95 18.54
N MET A 186 -5.65 18.20 19.61
CA MET A 186 -5.98 18.62 20.97
C MET A 186 -4.96 19.64 21.52
N MET A 187 -3.66 19.41 21.30
CA MET A 187 -2.56 20.17 21.92
C MET A 187 -1.94 21.22 20.99
N GLY A 188 -2.44 21.32 19.73
CA GLY A 188 -1.92 22.26 18.73
C GLY A 188 -0.64 21.82 18.03
N ARG A 189 0.07 20.79 18.52
CA ARG A 189 1.29 20.23 17.95
C ARG A 189 1.39 18.74 18.23
N GLY A 190 1.83 17.96 17.23
CA GLY A 190 2.10 16.53 17.39
C GLY A 190 3.35 16.25 18.23
N LEU A 191 3.40 15.10 18.88
CA LEU A 191 4.61 14.59 19.53
C LEU A 191 5.70 14.32 18.49
N VAL A 192 5.31 13.79 17.32
CA VAL A 192 6.10 13.84 16.08
C VAL A 192 5.54 15.00 15.25
N HIS A 193 6.40 15.95 14.87
CA HIS A 193 6.00 17.10 14.08
C HIS A 193 7.08 17.46 13.05
N PRO A 194 6.72 17.67 11.77
CA PRO A 194 5.39 17.54 11.16
C PRO A 194 4.77 16.15 11.29
N VAL A 195 3.43 16.08 11.34
CA VAL A 195 2.70 14.83 11.63
C VAL A 195 2.82 13.76 10.54
N ASP A 196 3.32 14.13 9.37
CA ASP A 196 3.54 13.25 8.22
C ASP A 196 4.99 12.76 8.09
N LEU A 197 5.87 13.10 9.07
CA LEU A 197 7.30 12.82 9.03
C LEU A 197 7.71 11.92 10.21
N HIS A 198 7.09 10.74 10.30
CA HIS A 198 7.50 9.69 11.22
C HIS A 198 8.71 8.94 10.64
N HIS A 199 9.90 9.27 11.12
CA HIS A 199 11.16 8.62 10.74
C HIS A 199 12.18 8.70 11.89
N ALA A 200 13.27 7.94 11.75
CA ALA A 200 14.30 7.80 12.77
C ALA A 200 14.91 9.13 13.24
N ASP A 201 15.19 10.04 12.29
CA ASP A 201 15.82 11.33 12.58
C ASP A 201 14.81 12.41 13.04
N ASN A 202 13.53 12.07 13.15
CA ASN A 202 12.49 12.92 13.73
C ASN A 202 11.73 12.17 14.84
N PRO A 203 12.41 11.82 15.94
CA PRO A 203 11.78 11.08 17.03
C PRO A 203 10.69 11.92 17.70
N ALA A 204 9.73 11.24 18.31
CA ALA A 204 8.70 11.90 19.10
C ALA A 204 9.37 12.73 20.23
N THR A 205 8.81 13.90 20.54
CA THR A 205 9.29 14.72 21.66
C THR A 205 9.19 14.00 23.01
N HIS A 206 8.24 13.08 23.15
CA HIS A 206 8.04 12.20 24.28
C HIS A 206 7.68 10.80 23.73
N PRO A 207 8.68 9.94 23.43
CA PRO A 207 8.44 8.64 22.82
C PRO A 207 7.53 7.73 23.66
N GLU A 208 7.80 7.65 24.96
CA GLU A 208 7.01 6.84 25.91
C GLU A 208 5.53 7.28 25.96
N LEU A 209 5.28 8.61 25.91
CA LEU A 209 3.91 9.11 25.86
C LEU A 209 3.22 8.72 24.56
N LEU A 210 3.92 8.80 23.42
CA LEU A 210 3.34 8.39 22.15
C LEU A 210 3.02 6.89 22.14
N ASP A 211 3.85 6.07 22.77
CA ASP A 211 3.60 4.64 22.90
C ASP A 211 2.37 4.35 23.77
N VAL A 212 2.25 5.03 24.94
CA VAL A 212 1.06 4.94 25.80
C VAL A 212 -0.19 5.38 25.06
N LEU A 213 -0.16 6.51 24.36
CA LEU A 213 -1.31 7.02 23.60
C LEU A 213 -1.71 6.05 22.47
N SER A 214 -0.73 5.45 21.80
CA SER A 214 -0.95 4.48 20.73
C SER A 214 -1.59 3.20 21.23
N ALA A 215 -1.11 2.67 22.37
CA ALA A 215 -1.66 1.50 23.04
C ALA A 215 -3.07 1.79 23.55
N SER A 216 -3.28 2.91 24.26
CA SER A 216 -4.60 3.30 24.77
C SER A 216 -5.65 3.44 23.67
N LEU A 217 -5.28 3.99 22.52
CA LEU A 217 -6.20 4.09 21.39
C LEU A 217 -6.57 2.72 20.83
N ALA A 218 -5.60 1.80 20.74
CA ALA A 218 -5.86 0.42 20.31
C ALA A 218 -6.74 -0.34 21.33
N ASP A 219 -6.48 -0.18 22.62
CA ASP A 219 -7.28 -0.77 23.72
C ASP A 219 -8.74 -0.26 23.74
N LEU A 220 -8.95 0.99 23.30
CA LEU A 220 -10.27 1.57 23.07
C LEU A 220 -10.90 1.15 21.72
N ASP A 221 -10.34 0.13 21.04
CA ASP A 221 -10.75 -0.31 19.69
C ASP A 221 -10.86 0.85 18.70
N PHE A 222 -9.97 1.86 18.84
CA PHE A 222 -9.94 3.05 17.99
C PHE A 222 -11.19 3.94 18.06
N ASP A 223 -11.86 3.96 19.21
CA ASP A 223 -12.93 4.93 19.51
C ASP A 223 -12.33 6.33 19.68
N ILE A 224 -12.49 7.17 18.63
CA ILE A 224 -11.94 8.54 18.63
C ILE A 224 -12.57 9.40 19.72
N GLN A 225 -13.88 9.27 19.99
CA GLN A 225 -14.56 10.11 20.98
C GLN A 225 -14.09 9.79 22.40
N ALA A 226 -14.00 8.50 22.73
CA ALA A 226 -13.46 8.05 24.01
C ALA A 226 -12.01 8.51 24.19
N PHE A 227 -11.16 8.32 23.17
CA PHE A 227 -9.76 8.72 23.23
C PHE A 227 -9.56 10.24 23.41
N LEU A 228 -10.33 11.06 22.70
CA LEU A 228 -10.29 12.53 22.87
C LEU A 228 -10.79 12.96 24.24
N ALA A 229 -11.78 12.26 24.80
CA ALA A 229 -12.26 12.51 26.16
C ALA A 229 -11.17 12.23 27.20
N GLU A 230 -10.42 11.12 27.07
CA GLU A 230 -9.30 10.79 27.94
C GLU A 230 -8.19 11.86 27.87
N ILE A 231 -7.83 12.33 26.66
CA ILE A 231 -6.88 13.43 26.52
C ILE A 231 -7.40 14.70 27.20
N ALA A 232 -8.67 15.05 27.00
CA ALA A 232 -9.25 16.26 27.58
C ALA A 232 -9.32 16.23 29.13
N LEU A 233 -9.46 15.03 29.71
CA LEU A 233 -9.46 14.81 31.16
C LEU A 233 -8.06 14.70 31.75
N SER A 234 -7.01 14.60 30.94
CA SER A 234 -5.64 14.50 31.41
C SER A 234 -5.18 15.78 32.12
N GLU A 235 -4.37 15.64 33.15
CA GLU A 235 -3.75 16.78 33.82
C GLU A 235 -2.96 17.68 32.86
N SER A 236 -2.34 17.07 31.85
CA SER A 236 -1.56 17.81 30.84
C SER A 236 -2.41 18.75 30.02
N TYR A 237 -3.64 18.36 29.63
CA TYR A 237 -4.57 19.20 28.88
C TYR A 237 -5.20 20.30 29.77
N GLN A 238 -5.44 19.97 31.05
CA GLN A 238 -6.08 20.87 31.99
C GLN A 238 -5.11 21.82 32.72
N ARG A 239 -3.80 21.67 32.50
CA ARG A 239 -2.80 22.57 33.11
C ARG A 239 -2.96 24.00 32.60
N SER A 240 -2.95 24.93 33.55
CA SER A 240 -2.80 26.35 33.24
C SER A 240 -1.35 26.65 32.84
N VAL A 241 -1.15 27.72 32.07
CA VAL A 241 0.18 28.22 31.67
C VAL A 241 0.86 28.98 32.83
N GLU A 242 0.27 29.00 34.03
CA GLU A 242 0.83 29.69 35.21
C GLU A 242 2.08 28.95 35.71
N MET A 243 3.16 29.72 35.90
CA MET A 243 4.41 29.18 36.46
C MET A 243 4.27 28.80 37.93
N PRO A 244 4.88 27.69 38.39
CA PRO A 244 4.83 27.32 39.77
C PRO A 244 5.53 28.36 40.67
N ALA A 245 4.93 28.67 41.80
CA ALA A 245 5.39 29.68 42.78
C ALA A 245 6.73 29.42 43.42
N SER A 246 7.29 28.19 43.30
CA SER A 246 8.56 27.80 43.92
C SER A 246 9.40 26.96 42.97
N LEU A 247 10.54 27.51 42.50
CA LEU A 247 11.57 26.78 41.75
C LEU A 247 12.57 26.07 42.64
N LYS A 248 12.57 26.31 43.97
CA LYS A 248 13.61 25.79 44.90
C LYS A 248 13.67 24.27 44.92
N GLU A 249 12.53 23.60 44.96
CA GLU A 249 12.48 22.11 44.97
C GLU A 249 12.99 21.55 43.64
N HIS A 250 12.62 22.14 42.51
CA HIS A 250 13.07 21.72 41.18
C HIS A 250 14.57 21.92 41.00
N VAL A 251 15.11 23.03 41.48
CA VAL A 251 16.56 23.29 41.50
C VAL A 251 17.32 22.25 42.36
N LEU A 252 16.84 21.95 43.54
CA LEU A 252 17.43 20.94 44.42
C LEU A 252 17.45 19.58 43.71
N GLN A 253 16.31 19.17 43.19
CA GLN A 253 16.17 17.92 42.47
C GLN A 253 17.09 17.88 41.22
N ALA A 254 17.14 18.97 40.41
CA ALA A 254 18.00 19.07 39.28
C ALA A 254 19.49 18.94 39.67
N THR A 255 19.92 19.60 40.73
CA THR A 255 21.31 19.52 41.26
C THR A 255 21.69 18.10 41.65
N GLN A 256 20.76 17.34 42.24
CA GLN A 256 21.01 15.96 42.64
C GLN A 256 21.00 14.99 41.48
N THR A 257 20.16 15.23 40.46
CA THR A 257 19.96 14.27 39.33
C THR A 257 20.87 14.55 38.16
N LEU A 258 21.39 15.77 37.97
CA LEU A 258 22.21 16.17 36.81
C LEU A 258 23.41 15.26 36.56
N PRO A 259 24.27 14.89 37.59
CA PRO A 259 25.40 14.02 37.35
C PRO A 259 24.99 12.64 36.78
N ALA A 260 23.95 12.04 37.35
CA ALA A 260 23.44 10.74 36.90
C ALA A 260 22.85 10.82 35.48
N LEU A 261 22.17 11.93 35.14
CA LEU A 261 21.67 12.15 33.78
C LEU A 261 22.79 12.31 32.75
N GLN A 262 23.90 13.02 33.12
CA GLN A 262 25.08 13.17 32.26
C GLN A 262 25.79 11.83 32.04
N GLU A 263 25.92 11.01 33.09
CA GLU A 263 26.49 9.65 32.97
C GLU A 263 25.62 8.77 32.08
N SER A 264 24.27 8.80 32.29
CA SER A 264 23.31 8.06 31.45
C SER A 264 23.37 8.49 29.99
N LEU A 265 23.53 9.79 29.72
CA LEU A 265 23.70 10.31 28.37
C LEU A 265 25.01 9.82 27.73
N ALA A 266 26.12 9.86 28.45
CA ALA A 266 27.42 9.38 27.95
C ALA A 266 27.36 7.87 27.63
N GLN A 267 26.73 7.07 28.51
CA GLN A 267 26.55 5.65 28.28
C GLN A 267 25.67 5.39 27.06
N ALA A 268 24.50 6.04 26.96
CA ALA A 268 23.59 5.89 25.84
C ALA A 268 24.24 6.27 24.51
N THR A 269 25.06 7.32 24.48
CA THR A 269 25.82 7.75 23.30
C THR A 269 26.85 6.69 22.87
N SER A 270 27.57 6.08 23.84
CA SER A 270 28.50 4.99 23.56
C SER A 270 27.78 3.74 23.01
N GLU A 271 26.64 3.41 23.55
CA GLU A 271 25.82 2.28 23.07
C GLU A 271 25.21 2.53 21.67
N GLU A 272 24.83 3.77 21.38
CA GLU A 272 24.36 4.18 20.03
C GLU A 272 25.50 4.05 19.01
N GLN A 273 26.70 4.54 19.35
CA GLN A 273 27.85 4.42 18.47
C GLN A 273 28.18 2.94 18.16
N ALA A 274 28.15 2.06 19.16
CA ALA A 274 28.37 0.63 18.97
C ALA A 274 27.26 0.00 18.07
N ALA A 275 26.00 0.39 18.25
CA ALA A 275 24.91 -0.06 17.40
C ALA A 275 25.06 0.44 15.95
N PHE A 276 25.50 1.68 15.76
CA PHE A 276 25.76 2.25 14.44
C PHE A 276 26.90 1.50 13.71
N GLU A 277 27.97 1.15 14.40
CA GLU A 277 29.09 0.39 13.81
C GLU A 277 28.68 -1.03 13.37
N THR A 278 27.66 -1.62 13.98
CA THR A 278 27.12 -2.92 13.55
C THR A 278 26.23 -2.83 12.32
N LEU A 279 25.69 -1.66 12.00
CA LEU A 279 24.74 -1.47 10.89
C LEU A 279 25.44 -1.42 9.52
N GLU A 280 26.64 -0.85 9.44
CA GLU A 280 27.38 -0.68 8.17
C GLU A 280 27.69 -2.02 7.47
N PRO A 281 28.23 -3.05 8.16
CA PRO A 281 28.41 -4.35 7.52
C PRO A 281 27.11 -5.01 7.06
N LEU A 282 26.02 -4.84 7.80
CA LEU A 282 24.70 -5.37 7.39
C LEU A 282 24.18 -4.65 6.14
N ARG A 283 24.39 -3.34 6.03
CA ARG A 283 24.08 -2.55 4.84
C ARG A 283 24.86 -3.05 3.62
N ALA A 284 26.17 -3.25 3.76
CA ALA A 284 27.03 -3.75 2.68
C ALA A 284 26.66 -5.17 2.25
N GLU A 285 26.34 -6.06 3.19
CA GLU A 285 25.86 -7.40 2.90
C GLU A 285 24.52 -7.39 2.13
N LEU A 286 23.56 -6.60 2.60
CA LEU A 286 22.27 -6.43 1.94
C LEU A 286 22.44 -5.90 0.50
N GLU A 287 23.32 -4.94 0.28
CA GLU A 287 23.61 -4.40 -1.05
C GLU A 287 24.22 -5.46 -1.97
N ALA A 288 25.14 -6.28 -1.49
CA ALA A 288 25.72 -7.39 -2.24
C ALA A 288 24.67 -8.43 -2.64
N ILE A 289 23.76 -8.77 -1.74
CA ILE A 289 22.65 -9.70 -2.02
C ILE A 289 21.67 -9.09 -3.03
N ARG A 290 21.33 -7.80 -2.91
CA ARG A 290 20.49 -7.09 -3.87
C ARG A 290 21.10 -7.08 -5.28
N ASN A 291 22.41 -6.94 -5.40
CA ASN A 291 23.11 -7.05 -6.68
C ASN A 291 22.95 -8.45 -7.29
N THR A 292 23.07 -9.50 -6.49
CA THR A 292 22.81 -10.89 -6.94
C THR A 292 21.39 -11.08 -7.45
N VAL A 293 20.38 -10.58 -6.72
CA VAL A 293 18.97 -10.62 -7.16
C VAL A 293 18.80 -9.85 -8.48
N THR A 294 19.49 -8.72 -8.64
CA THR A 294 19.45 -7.90 -9.86
C THR A 294 19.97 -8.67 -11.08
N GLU A 295 21.08 -9.38 -10.92
CA GLU A 295 21.68 -10.18 -12.00
C GLU A 295 20.76 -11.34 -12.43
N LEU A 296 20.08 -11.97 -11.48
CA LEU A 296 19.16 -13.07 -11.73
C LEU A 296 17.81 -12.61 -12.33
N MET A 297 17.42 -11.36 -12.07
CA MET A 297 16.10 -10.84 -12.44
C MET A 297 15.89 -10.79 -13.96
N GLY A 298 16.89 -10.36 -14.73
CA GLY A 298 16.78 -10.25 -16.20
C GLY A 298 16.47 -11.58 -16.89
N PRO A 299 17.27 -12.63 -16.68
CA PRO A 299 16.99 -13.96 -17.22
C PRO A 299 15.66 -14.54 -16.73
N TYR A 300 15.34 -14.37 -15.44
CA TYR A 300 14.09 -14.84 -14.85
C TYR A 300 12.85 -14.22 -15.49
N GLU A 301 12.80 -12.88 -15.59
CA GLU A 301 11.66 -12.17 -16.19
C GLU A 301 11.50 -12.50 -17.68
N LYS A 302 12.60 -12.68 -18.41
CA LYS A 302 12.56 -13.13 -19.82
C LYS A 302 11.93 -14.52 -19.93
N ALA A 303 12.36 -15.46 -19.11
CA ALA A 303 11.82 -16.83 -19.13
C ALA A 303 10.34 -16.85 -18.71
N ARG A 304 9.98 -16.10 -17.68
CA ARG A 304 8.59 -15.95 -17.21
C ARG A 304 7.69 -15.33 -18.28
N GLY A 305 8.17 -14.32 -18.99
CA GLY A 305 7.47 -13.71 -20.13
C GLY A 305 7.25 -14.71 -21.26
N ALA A 306 8.24 -15.54 -21.57
CA ALA A 306 8.13 -16.60 -22.56
C ALA A 306 7.05 -17.63 -22.18
N VAL A 307 7.04 -18.12 -20.92
CA VAL A 307 6.00 -19.03 -20.42
C VAL A 307 4.61 -18.41 -20.51
N THR A 308 4.46 -17.13 -20.11
CA THR A 308 3.18 -16.43 -20.19
C THR A 308 2.65 -16.32 -21.61
N THR A 309 3.53 -15.98 -22.55
CA THR A 309 3.18 -15.84 -23.98
C THR A 309 2.83 -17.20 -24.59
N ALA A 310 3.66 -18.22 -24.36
CA ALA A 310 3.43 -19.57 -24.89
C ALA A 310 2.12 -20.18 -24.32
N ARG A 311 1.84 -19.97 -23.04
CA ARG A 311 0.58 -20.42 -22.42
C ARG A 311 -0.63 -19.77 -23.07
N LYS A 312 -0.59 -18.46 -23.26
CA LYS A 312 -1.67 -17.74 -23.95
C LYS A 312 -1.91 -18.31 -25.35
N ASN A 313 -0.84 -18.53 -26.13
CA ASN A 313 -0.94 -19.08 -27.48
C ASN A 313 -1.55 -20.50 -27.49
N ALA A 314 -1.15 -21.35 -26.53
CA ALA A 314 -1.69 -22.70 -26.38
C ALA A 314 -3.18 -22.67 -26.00
N ASP A 315 -3.57 -21.81 -25.06
CA ASP A 315 -4.98 -21.65 -24.65
C ASP A 315 -5.85 -21.12 -25.80
N ASP A 316 -5.37 -20.12 -26.55
CA ASP A 316 -6.08 -19.56 -27.72
C ASP A 316 -6.21 -20.60 -28.84
N ALA A 317 -5.16 -21.39 -29.11
CA ALA A 317 -5.19 -22.47 -30.12
C ALA A 317 -6.20 -23.56 -29.71
N LYS A 318 -6.17 -24.00 -28.45
CA LYS A 318 -7.10 -24.99 -27.90
C LYS A 318 -8.55 -24.53 -27.93
N LYS A 319 -8.81 -23.26 -27.57
CA LYS A 319 -10.15 -22.66 -27.64
C LYS A 319 -10.66 -22.65 -29.08
N LYS A 320 -9.85 -22.20 -30.03
CA LYS A 320 -10.20 -22.17 -31.46
C LYS A 320 -10.50 -23.56 -31.99
N GLN A 321 -9.71 -24.58 -31.58
CA GLN A 321 -9.93 -25.99 -31.94
C GLN A 321 -11.31 -26.48 -31.42
N ILE A 322 -11.63 -26.22 -30.14
CA ILE A 322 -12.90 -26.61 -29.52
C ILE A 322 -14.09 -25.98 -30.24
N ASP A 323 -14.00 -24.67 -30.50
CA ASP A 323 -15.07 -23.93 -31.16
C ASP A 323 -15.30 -24.43 -32.60
N THR A 324 -14.19 -24.72 -33.33
CA THR A 324 -14.26 -25.25 -34.69
C THR A 324 -14.81 -26.68 -34.72
N LYS A 325 -14.40 -27.55 -33.77
CA LYS A 325 -14.95 -28.93 -33.63
C LYS A 325 -16.44 -28.90 -33.32
N ARG A 326 -16.88 -27.97 -32.48
CA ARG A 326 -18.32 -27.81 -32.18
C ARG A 326 -19.11 -27.35 -33.41
N ASP A 327 -18.62 -26.36 -34.15
CA ASP A 327 -19.26 -25.89 -35.41
C ASP A 327 -19.32 -27.02 -36.45
N PHE A 328 -18.25 -27.80 -36.59
CA PHE A 328 -18.21 -28.97 -37.46
C PHE A 328 -19.30 -30.01 -37.08
N GLN A 329 -19.43 -30.34 -35.79
CA GLN A 329 -20.45 -31.29 -35.33
C GLN A 329 -21.86 -30.82 -35.65
N VAL A 330 -22.19 -29.56 -35.33
CA VAL A 330 -23.51 -28.99 -35.62
C VAL A 330 -23.81 -29.03 -37.12
N LYS A 331 -22.86 -28.65 -37.99
CA LYS A 331 -23.05 -28.64 -39.43
C LYS A 331 -23.09 -30.03 -40.02
N GLN A 332 -22.32 -30.98 -39.48
CA GLN A 332 -22.35 -32.37 -39.86
C GLN A 332 -23.72 -33.02 -39.53
N GLU A 333 -24.29 -32.76 -38.36
CA GLU A 333 -25.61 -33.21 -37.96
C GLU A 333 -26.72 -32.65 -38.88
N ALA A 334 -26.62 -31.34 -39.19
CA ALA A 334 -27.50 -30.70 -40.14
C ALA A 334 -27.40 -31.34 -41.55
N LEU A 335 -26.18 -31.64 -42.01
CA LEU A 335 -25.94 -32.28 -43.31
C LEU A 335 -26.53 -33.69 -43.38
N LEU A 336 -26.61 -34.44 -42.25
CA LEU A 336 -27.23 -35.78 -42.19
C LEU A 336 -28.77 -35.71 -42.30
N SER A 337 -29.39 -34.63 -41.89
CA SER A 337 -30.87 -34.46 -41.91
C SER A 337 -31.42 -33.90 -43.23
N ILE A 338 -30.64 -33.09 -43.96
CA ILE A 338 -31.07 -32.38 -45.19
C ILE A 338 -31.35 -33.32 -46.34
N PRO A 339 -30.53 -34.38 -46.64
CA PRO A 339 -30.82 -35.32 -47.73
C PRO A 339 -32.20 -35.97 -47.67
N GLN A 340 -32.64 -36.38 -46.48
CA GLN A 340 -33.99 -36.94 -46.30
C GLN A 340 -35.10 -35.95 -46.62
N ALA A 341 -34.92 -34.68 -46.28
CA ALA A 341 -35.87 -33.62 -46.62
C ALA A 341 -35.80 -33.29 -48.11
N SER A 342 -34.60 -33.25 -48.71
CA SER A 342 -34.39 -33.00 -50.14
C SER A 342 -35.01 -34.11 -51.00
N ASP A 343 -34.78 -35.36 -50.68
CA ASP A 343 -35.34 -36.52 -51.41
C ASP A 343 -36.86 -36.57 -51.37
N LYS A 344 -37.43 -36.36 -50.16
CA LYS A 344 -38.91 -36.29 -49.99
C LYS A 344 -39.52 -35.12 -50.77
N THR A 345 -38.85 -33.98 -50.79
CA THR A 345 -39.32 -32.80 -51.50
C THR A 345 -39.20 -33.02 -53.00
N ALA A 346 -38.12 -33.58 -53.51
CA ALA A 346 -37.94 -33.94 -54.90
C ALA A 346 -38.97 -34.97 -55.38
N GLU A 347 -39.26 -35.99 -54.58
CA GLU A 347 -40.32 -36.94 -54.86
C GLU A 347 -41.70 -36.26 -54.95
N THR A 348 -41.98 -35.29 -54.07
CA THR A 348 -43.22 -34.57 -54.08
C THR A 348 -43.35 -33.62 -55.27
N VAL A 349 -42.25 -32.96 -55.71
CA VAL A 349 -42.19 -32.14 -56.92
C VAL A 349 -42.49 -33.00 -58.16
N THR A 350 -42.00 -34.25 -58.21
CA THR A 350 -42.28 -35.15 -59.32
C THR A 350 -43.81 -35.52 -59.40
N LYS A 351 -44.48 -35.52 -58.28
CA LYS A 351 -45.95 -35.80 -58.18
C LYS A 351 -46.79 -34.54 -58.49
N LEU A 352 -46.24 -33.35 -58.28
CA LEU A 352 -46.92 -32.03 -58.45
C LEU A 352 -46.02 -31.10 -59.28
N PRO A 353 -45.87 -31.36 -60.61
CA PRO A 353 -44.89 -30.64 -61.42
C PRO A 353 -45.20 -29.16 -61.69
N ASP A 354 -46.47 -28.76 -61.53
CA ASP A 354 -46.92 -27.39 -61.75
C ASP A 354 -46.86 -26.51 -60.49
N ASP A 355 -46.43 -27.06 -59.34
CA ASP A 355 -46.31 -26.33 -58.08
C ASP A 355 -44.97 -25.61 -58.01
N LYS A 356 -44.95 -24.35 -58.51
CA LYS A 356 -43.75 -23.50 -58.54
C LYS A 356 -43.13 -23.23 -57.14
N PRO A 357 -43.91 -22.93 -56.09
CA PRO A 357 -43.36 -22.79 -54.73
C PRO A 357 -42.61 -24.02 -54.26
N LEU A 358 -43.15 -25.22 -54.51
CA LEU A 358 -42.54 -26.48 -54.08
C LEU A 358 -41.22 -26.75 -54.82
N ALA A 359 -41.18 -26.46 -56.16
CA ALA A 359 -39.95 -26.55 -56.95
C ALA A 359 -38.85 -25.58 -56.46
N GLU A 360 -39.22 -24.40 -56.02
CA GLU A 360 -38.28 -23.42 -55.44
C GLU A 360 -37.73 -23.90 -54.11
N VAL A 361 -38.52 -24.49 -53.25
CA VAL A 361 -38.08 -25.10 -51.96
C VAL A 361 -37.10 -26.23 -52.21
N ALA A 362 -37.35 -27.11 -53.22
CA ALA A 362 -36.43 -28.17 -53.59
C ALA A 362 -35.07 -27.63 -54.04
N LYS A 363 -35.04 -26.59 -54.86
CA LYS A 363 -33.84 -25.93 -55.31
C LYS A 363 -33.07 -25.30 -54.17
N GLN A 364 -33.73 -24.65 -53.24
CA GLN A 364 -33.13 -24.05 -52.04
C GLN A 364 -32.53 -25.12 -51.12
N LEU A 365 -33.22 -26.26 -50.91
CA LEU A 365 -32.67 -27.38 -50.15
C LEU A 365 -31.40 -27.95 -50.79
N MET A 366 -31.33 -28.13 -52.10
CA MET A 366 -30.13 -28.58 -52.79
C MET A 366 -28.99 -27.58 -52.62
N ALA A 367 -29.25 -26.27 -52.78
CA ALA A 367 -28.26 -25.23 -52.60
C ALA A 367 -27.71 -25.17 -51.15
N VAL A 368 -28.57 -25.38 -50.13
CA VAL A 368 -28.16 -25.46 -48.74
C VAL A 368 -27.32 -26.71 -48.48
N GLN A 369 -27.69 -27.86 -49.07
CA GLN A 369 -26.95 -29.11 -48.97
C GLN A 369 -25.53 -28.97 -49.56
N GLU A 370 -25.41 -28.40 -50.76
CA GLU A 370 -24.09 -28.16 -51.40
C GLU A 370 -23.23 -27.22 -50.58
N ARG A 371 -23.76 -26.10 -50.10
CA ARG A 371 -23.07 -25.15 -49.23
C ARG A 371 -22.59 -25.83 -47.95
N LEU A 372 -23.45 -26.56 -47.24
CA LEU A 372 -23.07 -27.25 -46.02
C LEU A 372 -22.02 -28.33 -46.24
N THR A 373 -22.04 -29.02 -47.37
CA THR A 373 -21.00 -29.98 -47.74
C THR A 373 -19.64 -29.29 -47.89
N GLN A 374 -19.59 -28.14 -48.59
CA GLN A 374 -18.37 -27.36 -48.73
C GLN A 374 -17.88 -26.81 -47.38
N GLU A 375 -18.80 -26.32 -46.54
CA GLU A 375 -18.46 -25.82 -45.20
C GLU A 375 -17.91 -26.93 -44.30
N VAL A 376 -18.53 -28.11 -44.27
CA VAL A 376 -18.07 -29.29 -43.50
C VAL A 376 -16.69 -29.74 -43.97
N ASP A 377 -16.43 -29.81 -45.29
CA ASP A 377 -15.12 -30.19 -45.83
C ASP A 377 -14.04 -29.15 -45.49
N THR A 378 -14.41 -27.86 -45.49
CA THR A 378 -13.50 -26.78 -45.09
C THR A 378 -13.18 -26.86 -43.61
N LEU A 379 -14.19 -27.08 -42.76
CA LEU A 379 -14.01 -27.25 -41.31
C LEU A 379 -13.18 -28.50 -40.99
N ARG A 380 -13.38 -29.61 -41.72
CA ARG A 380 -12.58 -30.83 -41.57
C ARG A 380 -11.10 -30.56 -41.80
N LYS A 381 -10.75 -29.85 -42.87
CA LYS A 381 -9.36 -29.46 -43.17
C LYS A 381 -8.83 -28.55 -42.07
N SER A 382 -9.60 -27.53 -41.67
CA SER A 382 -9.23 -26.58 -40.63
C SER A 382 -8.98 -27.28 -39.25
N ILE A 383 -9.74 -28.34 -38.92
CA ILE A 383 -9.53 -29.12 -37.70
C ILE A 383 -8.16 -29.79 -37.73
N VAL A 384 -7.75 -30.37 -38.86
CA VAL A 384 -6.43 -31.01 -38.98
C VAL A 384 -5.31 -29.98 -38.74
N ASP A 385 -5.42 -28.79 -39.38
CA ASP A 385 -4.44 -27.72 -39.18
C ASP A 385 -4.42 -27.23 -37.71
N LEU A 386 -5.60 -27.13 -37.08
CA LEU A 386 -5.71 -26.73 -35.68
C LEU A 386 -5.16 -27.81 -34.71
N ASP A 387 -5.32 -29.11 -35.03
CA ASP A 387 -4.74 -30.21 -34.23
C ASP A 387 -3.21 -30.08 -34.24
N VAL A 388 -2.59 -29.79 -35.39
CA VAL A 388 -1.16 -29.52 -35.50
C VAL A 388 -0.76 -28.27 -34.72
N ASN A 389 -1.51 -27.17 -34.86
CA ASN A 389 -1.23 -25.92 -34.17
C ASN A 389 -1.31 -26.06 -32.65
N VAL A 390 -2.32 -26.76 -32.13
CA VAL A 390 -2.45 -27.04 -30.69
C VAL A 390 -1.23 -27.83 -30.18
N LYS A 391 -0.78 -28.82 -30.95
CA LYS A 391 0.42 -29.59 -30.57
C LYS A 391 1.66 -28.69 -30.57
N THR A 392 1.87 -27.89 -31.60
CA THR A 392 3.03 -26.98 -31.70
C THR A 392 3.07 -25.98 -30.57
N THR A 393 1.93 -25.34 -30.26
CA THR A 393 1.86 -24.36 -29.18
C THR A 393 2.00 -25.00 -27.81
N GLN A 394 1.59 -26.25 -27.62
CA GLN A 394 1.84 -27.02 -26.41
C GLN A 394 3.34 -27.36 -26.26
N ASP A 395 4.01 -27.80 -27.32
CA ASP A 395 5.45 -28.10 -27.33
C ASP A 395 6.28 -26.80 -27.04
N GLU A 396 5.84 -25.65 -27.54
CA GLU A 396 6.42 -24.35 -27.21
C GLU A 396 6.26 -23.99 -25.73
N LEU A 397 5.09 -24.24 -25.16
CA LEU A 397 4.82 -24.04 -23.74
C LEU A 397 5.69 -24.94 -22.87
N ASP A 398 5.77 -26.22 -23.19
CA ASP A 398 6.60 -27.20 -22.47
C ASP A 398 8.09 -26.83 -22.53
N THR A 399 8.55 -26.34 -23.68
CA THR A 399 9.92 -25.83 -23.86
C THR A 399 10.18 -24.60 -22.97
N ALA A 400 9.25 -23.63 -22.97
CA ALA A 400 9.37 -22.42 -22.15
C ALA A 400 9.33 -22.75 -20.65
N GLN A 401 8.47 -23.67 -20.23
CA GLN A 401 8.40 -24.17 -18.84
C GLN A 401 9.70 -24.86 -18.42
N THR A 402 10.25 -25.72 -19.29
CA THR A 402 11.53 -26.40 -19.04
C THR A 402 12.67 -25.40 -18.85
N ALA A 403 12.70 -24.34 -19.65
CA ALA A 403 13.70 -23.26 -19.52
C ALA A 403 13.53 -22.47 -18.21
N MET A 404 12.32 -22.39 -17.67
CA MET A 404 12.00 -21.68 -16.41
C MET A 404 12.38 -22.49 -15.18
N LEU A 405 12.31 -23.84 -15.24
CA LEU A 405 12.52 -24.76 -14.11
C LEU A 405 13.78 -24.49 -13.27
N PRO A 406 14.98 -24.23 -13.85
CA PRO A 406 16.18 -23.94 -13.06
C PRO A 406 16.21 -22.51 -12.51
N LEU A 407 15.53 -21.57 -13.15
CA LEU A 407 15.58 -20.14 -12.79
C LEU A 407 14.67 -19.80 -11.61
N GLU A 408 13.53 -20.45 -11.50
CA GLU A 408 12.54 -20.16 -10.48
C GLU A 408 13.03 -20.46 -9.06
N PRO A 409 13.58 -21.67 -8.76
CA PRO A 409 14.14 -21.95 -7.44
C PRO A 409 15.31 -21.03 -7.09
N THR A 410 16.20 -20.76 -8.05
CA THR A 410 17.37 -19.89 -7.84
C THR A 410 16.93 -18.46 -7.51
N MET A 411 15.96 -17.92 -8.23
CA MET A 411 15.42 -16.59 -7.95
C MET A 411 14.69 -16.57 -6.59
N ASN A 412 13.91 -17.59 -6.28
CA ASN A 412 13.19 -17.66 -5.02
C ASN A 412 14.14 -17.75 -3.83
N GLU A 413 15.25 -18.49 -3.96
CA GLU A 413 16.27 -18.56 -2.92
C GLU A 413 17.01 -17.23 -2.74
N ALA A 414 17.43 -16.60 -3.83
CA ALA A 414 18.06 -15.30 -3.79
C ALA A 414 17.15 -14.23 -3.12
N ARG A 415 15.86 -14.28 -3.44
CA ARG A 415 14.86 -13.41 -2.78
C ARG A 415 14.70 -13.71 -1.29
N ARG A 416 14.64 -14.99 -0.89
CA ARG A 416 14.57 -15.35 0.54
C ARG A 416 15.77 -14.84 1.30
N THR A 417 16.97 -15.01 0.73
CA THR A 417 18.22 -14.49 1.33
C THR A 417 18.16 -12.97 1.46
N MET A 418 17.73 -12.28 0.41
CA MET A 418 17.57 -10.81 0.45
C MET A 418 16.60 -10.37 1.56
N TRP A 419 15.45 -11.02 1.68
CA TRP A 419 14.47 -10.64 2.70
C TRP A 419 14.93 -10.97 4.12
N ALA A 420 15.71 -12.04 4.31
CA ALA A 420 16.33 -12.32 5.60
C ALA A 420 17.33 -11.24 5.99
N ALA A 421 18.15 -10.80 5.03
CA ALA A 421 19.11 -9.71 5.24
C ALA A 421 18.39 -8.36 5.47
N GLU A 422 17.34 -8.07 4.71
CA GLU A 422 16.50 -6.87 4.93
C GLU A 422 15.89 -6.86 6.34
N LYS A 423 15.35 -7.98 6.78
CA LYS A 423 14.78 -8.10 8.13
C LYS A 423 15.82 -7.86 9.21
N LEU A 424 17.02 -8.41 9.05
CA LEU A 424 18.11 -8.22 10.00
C LEU A 424 18.54 -6.75 10.04
N PHE A 425 18.72 -6.13 8.86
CA PHE A 425 19.04 -4.70 8.74
C PHE A 425 17.96 -3.83 9.39
N ASP A 426 16.68 -4.06 9.06
CA ASP A 426 15.55 -3.31 9.61
C ASP A 426 15.47 -3.42 11.13
N THR A 427 15.71 -4.62 11.68
CA THR A 427 15.69 -4.83 13.15
C THR A 427 16.82 -4.04 13.82
N SER A 428 18.03 -4.13 13.30
CA SER A 428 19.20 -3.40 13.83
C SER A 428 19.02 -1.89 13.67
N PHE A 429 18.42 -1.45 12.58
CA PHE A 429 18.14 -0.05 12.35
C PHE A 429 17.06 0.51 13.29
N GLN A 430 16.00 -0.27 13.58
CA GLN A 430 14.98 0.11 14.57
C GLN A 430 15.57 0.23 15.97
N GLU A 431 16.50 -0.67 16.32
CA GLU A 431 17.23 -0.58 17.60
C GLU A 431 18.06 0.71 17.67
N LEU A 432 18.84 1.03 16.63
CA LEU A 432 19.59 2.28 16.55
C LEU A 432 18.68 3.51 16.67
N SER A 433 17.56 3.51 15.96
CA SER A 433 16.57 4.57 15.99
C SER A 433 15.99 4.78 17.40
N SER A 434 15.68 3.69 18.10
CA SER A 434 15.19 3.72 19.50
C SER A 434 16.25 4.32 20.45
N ARG A 435 17.53 3.96 20.27
CA ARG A 435 18.65 4.52 21.05
C ARG A 435 18.83 6.02 20.80
N ARG A 436 18.75 6.47 19.55
CA ARG A 436 18.80 7.90 19.18
C ARG A 436 17.64 8.70 19.81
N ALA A 437 16.43 8.14 19.83
CA ALA A 437 15.29 8.75 20.48
C ALA A 437 15.50 8.89 22.01
N ALA A 438 16.06 7.86 22.64
CA ALA A 438 16.41 7.89 24.08
C ALA A 438 17.50 8.94 24.38
N ILE A 439 18.53 9.05 23.54
CA ILE A 439 19.57 10.09 23.65
C ILE A 439 18.95 11.49 23.56
N SER A 440 18.11 11.75 22.55
CA SER A 440 17.45 13.05 22.41
C SER A 440 16.59 13.43 23.62
N LEU A 441 15.96 12.46 24.28
CA LEU A 441 15.24 12.68 25.53
C LEU A 441 16.20 13.00 26.69
N LEU A 442 17.29 12.24 26.81
CA LEU A 442 18.32 12.47 27.84
C LEU A 442 19.00 13.83 27.67
N GLU A 443 19.35 14.23 26.45
CA GLU A 443 19.90 15.57 26.14
C GLU A 443 18.99 16.70 26.62
N ARG A 444 17.68 16.59 26.39
CA ARG A 444 16.70 17.58 26.87
C ARG A 444 16.61 17.59 28.39
N ARG A 445 16.63 16.41 29.02
CA ARG A 445 16.60 16.29 30.50
C ARG A 445 17.87 16.89 31.12
N VAL A 446 19.03 16.61 30.54
CA VAL A 446 20.31 17.22 30.94
C VAL A 446 20.27 18.73 30.75
N ALA A 447 19.83 19.24 29.59
CA ALA A 447 19.74 20.65 29.30
C ALA A 447 18.82 21.38 30.29
N ASN A 448 17.65 20.81 30.58
CA ASN A 448 16.70 21.35 31.54
C ASN A 448 17.28 21.38 32.97
N ALA A 449 17.87 20.26 33.41
CA ALA A 449 18.50 20.18 34.72
C ALA A 449 19.68 21.15 34.83
N GLN A 450 20.52 21.24 33.81
CA GLN A 450 21.65 22.19 33.74
C GLN A 450 21.16 23.65 33.82
N ALA A 451 20.11 24.01 33.07
CA ALA A 451 19.53 25.35 33.11
C ALA A 451 19.01 25.71 34.52
N LEU A 452 18.39 24.77 35.24
CA LEU A 452 17.97 24.96 36.63
C LEU A 452 19.17 25.11 37.59
N VAL A 453 20.23 24.32 37.43
CA VAL A 453 21.46 24.41 38.23
C VAL A 453 22.20 25.73 37.95
N ASP A 454 22.28 26.16 36.71
CA ASP A 454 22.92 27.43 36.34
C ASP A 454 22.14 28.65 36.84
N TYR A 455 20.80 28.55 36.81
CA TYR A 455 19.95 29.53 37.46
C TYR A 455 20.24 29.65 38.98
N ALA A 456 20.44 28.52 39.66
CA ALA A 456 20.73 28.50 41.09
C ALA A 456 22.13 29.01 41.43
N LYS A 457 23.14 28.80 40.57
CA LYS A 457 24.51 29.27 40.76
C LYS A 457 24.64 30.82 40.74
N GLN A 458 23.68 31.48 40.13
CA GLN A 458 23.63 32.95 40.10
C GLN A 458 22.90 33.52 41.31
N GLU A 459 23.20 33.10 42.52
CA GLU A 459 22.49 33.42 43.76
C GLU A 459 22.50 34.95 44.08
N THR A 460 23.51 35.69 43.73
CA THR A 460 23.53 37.16 43.78
C THR A 460 22.64 37.81 42.75
N THR A 461 22.35 37.08 41.68
CA THR A 461 21.39 37.50 40.61
C THR A 461 20.02 36.88 40.81
N LEU A 462 19.83 35.95 41.78
CA LEU A 462 18.55 35.30 42.01
C LEU A 462 17.42 36.30 42.33
N GLN A 463 17.71 37.26 43.23
CA GLN A 463 16.77 38.33 43.54
C GLN A 463 16.61 39.33 42.38
N SER A 464 17.68 39.64 41.67
CA SER A 464 17.61 40.45 40.46
C SER A 464 16.97 39.72 39.29
N SER A 465 17.17 38.43 39.19
CA SER A 465 16.52 37.55 38.18
C SER A 465 15.03 37.33 38.51
N LEU A 466 14.66 37.23 39.77
CA LEU A 466 13.26 37.21 40.21
C LEU A 466 12.59 38.55 39.96
N ALA A 467 13.29 39.67 40.21
CA ALA A 467 12.81 41.01 39.88
C ALA A 467 12.70 41.19 38.35
N ALA A 468 13.67 40.73 37.59
CA ALA A 468 13.64 40.69 36.11
C ALA A 468 12.53 39.76 35.59
N TYR A 469 12.28 38.63 36.26
CA TYR A 469 11.20 37.71 35.94
C TYR A 469 9.85 38.36 36.21
N HIS A 470 9.64 39.00 37.36
CA HIS A 470 8.42 39.77 37.65
C HIS A 470 8.26 40.95 36.69
N GLU A 471 9.34 41.58 36.29
CA GLU A 471 9.30 42.64 35.26
C GLU A 471 8.87 42.07 33.90
N LEU A 472 9.40 40.90 33.49
CA LEU A 472 9.01 40.18 32.29
C LEU A 472 7.57 39.69 32.35
N GLU A 473 7.11 39.24 33.52
CA GLU A 473 5.71 38.82 33.75
C GLU A 473 4.76 40.01 33.61
N ILE A 474 5.11 41.19 34.20
CA ILE A 474 4.39 42.45 34.05
C ILE A 474 4.39 42.87 32.57
N GLN A 475 5.53 42.81 31.89
CA GLN A 475 5.64 43.14 30.46
C GLN A 475 4.80 42.18 29.60
N HIS A 476 4.80 40.89 29.91
CA HIS A 476 3.99 39.87 29.24
C HIS A 476 2.49 40.10 29.49
N GLN A 477 2.10 40.42 30.71
CA GLN A 477 0.71 40.80 31.02
C GLN A 477 0.28 42.10 30.33
N ASN A 478 1.16 43.09 30.27
CA ASN A 478 0.93 44.33 29.54
C ASN A 478 0.87 44.10 28.01
N ALA A 479 1.70 43.20 27.49
CA ALA A 479 1.65 42.80 26.07
C ALA A 479 0.37 42.06 25.75
N LEU A 480 -0.07 41.10 26.60
CA LEU A 480 -1.37 40.44 26.47
C LEU A 480 -2.53 41.43 26.55
N ALA A 481 -2.50 42.38 27.49
CA ALA A 481 -3.49 43.43 27.61
C ALA A 481 -3.51 44.39 26.41
N SER A 482 -2.36 44.58 25.74
CA SER A 482 -2.25 45.40 24.53
C SER A 482 -2.58 44.67 23.23
N THR A 483 -2.67 43.34 23.25
CA THR A 483 -2.99 42.51 22.09
C THR A 483 -4.34 42.89 21.45
N PRO A 484 -5.44 43.08 22.20
CA PRO A 484 -6.71 43.53 21.62
C PRO A 484 -6.61 44.94 20.98
N THR A 485 -5.74 45.82 21.55
CA THR A 485 -5.51 47.16 21.00
C THR A 485 -4.70 47.12 19.70
N LEU A 486 -3.71 46.19 19.62
CA LEU A 486 -2.95 45.97 18.39
C LEU A 486 -3.80 45.29 17.31
N GLU A 487 -4.65 44.35 17.67
CA GLU A 487 -5.61 43.73 16.76
C GLU A 487 -6.61 44.73 16.21
N SER A 488 -7.13 45.61 17.06
CA SER A 488 -8.03 46.69 16.66
C SER A 488 -7.34 47.71 15.71
N ARG A 489 -6.08 48.06 15.95
CA ARG A 489 -5.27 48.90 15.07
C ARG A 489 -4.94 48.20 13.74
N LEU A 490 -4.66 46.91 13.76
CA LEU A 490 -4.44 46.11 12.56
C LEU A 490 -5.73 46.08 11.70
N ALA A 491 -6.87 45.83 12.32
CA ALA A 491 -8.17 45.87 11.65
C ALA A 491 -8.48 47.27 11.04
N GLN A 492 -8.16 48.33 11.74
CA GLN A 492 -8.30 49.69 11.22
C GLN A 492 -7.36 49.98 10.04
N THR A 493 -6.13 49.43 10.07
CA THR A 493 -5.17 49.61 8.98
C THR A 493 -5.58 48.81 7.75
N GLN A 494 -6.17 47.62 7.93
CA GLN A 494 -6.73 46.79 6.84
C GLN A 494 -8.01 47.41 6.23
N LEU A 495 -8.75 48.23 6.97
CA LEU A 495 -9.92 48.96 6.46
C LEU A 495 -9.55 50.27 5.72
N SER A 496 -8.27 50.69 5.78
CA SER A 496 -7.76 51.92 5.15
C SER A 496 -6.91 51.66 3.90
N VAL A 497 -6.79 50.42 3.47
CA VAL A 497 -6.24 49.99 2.18
C VAL A 497 -7.36 49.42 1.30
#